data_f2599ac3e372c7a9a67e4d646158ab15
#
_entry.id   f2599ac3e372c7a9a67e4d646158ab15
#
_cell.length_a   1.000
_cell.length_b   1.000
_cell.length_c   1.000
_cell.angle_alpha   90.00
_cell.angle_beta   90.00
_cell.angle_gamma   90.00
#
_symmetry.space_group_name_H-M   'P 1'
#
loop_
_entity.id
_entity.type
_entity.pdbx_description
1 polymer ?
#
loop_
_entity_poly.entity_id
_entity_poly.type
_entity_poly.pdbx_seq_one_letter_code
_entity_poly.pdbx_strand_id
1 'polypeptide(L)'
;MAPRAWGAGLALPGMALLLCGFTPPPQWLPITAQWCLTPNRCIALEVADTPERQSKGLQLRPALPPLRGMWFPYSPPSLARFWMHRTPEPLDMLFVRGGQVVAIEAHTTPCLRLPCRSYGPDQEVDGVLELAAGQAEALGIAVGSPVGIEPVTITPGRPPARPPSAPAPD
;
A
#
# COMPACT_ATOMS: atom_id res chain seq x y z
N MET A 1 38.89 -36.27 -61.65
CA MET A 1 37.77 -36.56 -60.74
C MET A 1 38.25 -36.26 -59.35
N ALA A 2 37.79 -35.15 -58.75
CA ALA A 2 38.16 -34.74 -57.40
C ALA A 2 36.92 -34.84 -56.46
N PRO A 3 37.02 -35.34 -55.23
CA PRO A 3 35.90 -35.44 -54.34
C PRO A 3 35.65 -34.11 -53.62
N ARG A 4 34.38 -33.73 -53.52
CA ARG A 4 33.87 -32.53 -52.81
C ARG A 4 33.89 -32.81 -51.29
N ALA A 5 34.57 -31.87 -50.57
CA ALA A 5 34.52 -31.84 -49.10
C ALA A 5 33.19 -31.27 -48.61
N TRP A 6 32.53 -31.95 -47.68
CA TRP A 6 31.33 -31.52 -46.98
C TRP A 6 31.76 -30.75 -45.75
N GLY A 7 31.38 -29.45 -45.71
CA GLY A 7 31.57 -28.60 -44.53
C GLY A 7 30.56 -28.96 -43.47
N ALA A 8 31.04 -29.40 -42.32
CA ALA A 8 30.23 -29.56 -41.10
C ALA A 8 29.94 -28.20 -40.48
N GLY A 9 28.69 -27.78 -40.57
CA GLY A 9 28.21 -26.57 -39.88
C GLY A 9 28.11 -26.81 -38.35
N LEU A 10 28.94 -26.11 -37.59
CA LEU A 10 28.79 -26.03 -36.14
C LEU A 10 27.53 -25.21 -35.79
N ALA A 11 26.49 -25.88 -35.31
CA ALA A 11 25.35 -25.27 -34.68
C ALA A 11 25.74 -24.80 -33.26
N LEU A 12 25.80 -23.48 -33.06
CA LEU A 12 25.96 -22.92 -31.72
C LEU A 12 24.64 -23.08 -30.94
N PRO A 13 24.67 -23.62 -29.71
CA PRO A 13 23.47 -23.67 -28.89
C PRO A 13 23.07 -22.24 -28.48
N GLY A 14 21.89 -21.79 -28.93
CA GLY A 14 21.30 -20.55 -28.50
C GLY A 14 21.06 -20.56 -26.99
N MET A 15 21.82 -19.72 -26.26
CA MET A 15 21.64 -19.50 -24.82
C MET A 15 20.37 -18.68 -24.64
N ALA A 16 19.26 -19.35 -24.30
CA ALA A 16 18.02 -18.69 -23.92
C ALA A 16 18.25 -17.94 -22.60
N LEU A 17 18.40 -16.60 -22.67
CA LEU A 17 18.36 -15.76 -21.47
C LEU A 17 16.94 -15.84 -20.87
N LEU A 18 16.81 -16.60 -19.80
CA LEU A 18 15.65 -16.53 -18.91
C LEU A 18 15.67 -15.14 -18.23
N LEU A 19 14.88 -14.22 -18.77
CA LEU A 19 14.56 -12.96 -18.12
C LEU A 19 13.69 -13.29 -16.89
N CYS A 20 14.32 -13.58 -15.77
CA CYS A 20 13.65 -13.58 -14.47
C CYS A 20 13.12 -12.15 -14.23
N GLY A 21 11.83 -11.94 -14.48
CA GLY A 21 11.16 -10.70 -14.17
C GLY A 21 11.22 -10.45 -12.66
N PHE A 22 12.11 -9.55 -12.23
CA PHE A 22 12.17 -9.11 -10.84
C PHE A 22 10.88 -8.35 -10.52
N THR A 23 10.01 -8.98 -9.76
CA THR A 23 8.88 -8.30 -9.12
C THR A 23 9.45 -7.51 -7.95
N PRO A 24 9.33 -6.17 -7.92
CA PRO A 24 9.84 -5.39 -6.79
C PRO A 24 9.10 -5.81 -5.51
N PRO A 25 9.79 -5.84 -4.35
CA PRO A 25 9.18 -6.21 -3.10
C PRO A 25 8.09 -5.18 -2.70
N PRO A 26 7.12 -5.59 -1.85
CA PRO A 26 6.16 -4.66 -1.26
C PRO A 26 6.89 -3.59 -0.44
N GLN A 27 6.31 -2.39 -0.34
CA GLN A 27 6.83 -1.37 0.56
C GLN A 27 6.22 -1.52 1.96
N TRP A 28 7.01 -1.18 2.98
CA TRP A 28 6.59 -1.07 4.36
C TRP A 28 7.09 0.27 4.89
N LEU A 29 6.16 1.17 5.22
CA LEU A 29 6.50 2.48 5.74
C LEU A 29 6.33 2.49 7.27
N PRO A 30 7.10 3.33 7.99
CA PRO A 30 6.86 3.51 9.41
C PRO A 30 5.50 4.18 9.66
N ILE A 31 4.92 3.91 10.83
CA ILE A 31 3.75 4.66 11.29
C ILE A 31 4.23 6.03 11.75
N THR A 32 3.86 7.07 11.02
CA THR A 32 4.27 8.45 11.30
C THR A 32 3.09 9.39 11.51
N ALA A 33 1.86 8.90 11.30
CA ALA A 33 0.64 9.67 11.52
C ALA A 33 -0.46 8.81 12.14
N GLN A 34 -1.49 9.44 12.61
CA GLN A 34 -2.70 8.81 13.12
C GLN A 34 -3.93 9.66 12.83
N TRP A 35 -5.08 9.01 12.79
CA TRP A 35 -6.39 9.64 12.82
C TRP A 35 -7.20 9.06 13.96
N CYS A 36 -7.50 9.90 14.96
CA CYS A 36 -8.27 9.50 16.12
C CYS A 36 -9.75 9.82 15.93
N LEU A 37 -10.58 8.80 15.87
CA LEU A 37 -12.04 8.91 15.82
C LEU A 37 -12.60 9.27 17.21
N THR A 38 -11.93 8.79 18.25
CA THR A 38 -12.14 9.14 19.67
C THR A 38 -10.79 9.16 20.37
N PRO A 39 -10.66 9.73 21.57
CA PRO A 39 -9.38 9.76 22.31
C PRO A 39 -8.69 8.40 22.47
N ASN A 40 -9.46 7.30 22.48
CA ASN A 40 -8.95 5.95 22.70
C ASN A 40 -9.06 5.05 21.45
N ARG A 41 -9.45 5.59 20.30
CA ARG A 41 -9.65 4.83 19.06
C ARG A 41 -9.03 5.55 17.88
N CYS A 42 -7.77 5.29 17.65
CA CYS A 42 -7.00 5.89 16.58
C CYS A 42 -6.62 4.87 15.52
N ILE A 43 -6.64 5.29 14.26
CA ILE A 43 -6.11 4.54 13.13
C ILE A 43 -4.66 4.95 12.97
N ALA A 44 -3.73 4.01 13.07
CA ALA A 44 -2.31 4.25 12.87
C ALA A 44 -1.98 4.23 11.36
N LEU A 45 -1.27 5.25 10.87
CA LEU A 45 -1.10 5.50 9.47
C LEU A 45 0.35 5.45 9.02
N GLU A 46 0.60 4.71 7.97
CA GLU A 46 1.75 4.85 7.10
C GLU A 46 1.51 6.06 6.19
N VAL A 47 2.52 6.86 5.88
CA VAL A 47 2.37 8.05 5.04
C VAL A 47 3.14 7.88 3.73
N ALA A 48 2.40 7.86 2.62
CA ALA A 48 2.95 7.81 1.27
C ALA A 48 3.04 9.24 0.70
N ASP A 49 4.07 9.97 1.10
CA ASP A 49 4.26 11.41 0.84
C ASP A 49 5.17 11.72 -0.36
N THR A 50 5.69 10.70 -1.05
CA THR A 50 6.46 10.88 -2.28
C THR A 50 5.80 10.18 -3.47
N PRO A 51 6.04 10.63 -4.72
CA PRO A 51 5.49 9.98 -5.91
C PRO A 51 5.79 8.47 -5.96
N GLU A 52 6.98 8.04 -5.55
CA GLU A 52 7.38 6.63 -5.55
C GLU A 52 6.58 5.84 -4.52
N ARG A 53 6.37 6.39 -3.30
CA ARG A 53 5.56 5.76 -2.25
C ARG A 53 4.10 5.68 -2.67
N GLN A 54 3.57 6.76 -3.25
CA GLN A 54 2.19 6.81 -3.76
C GLN A 54 1.97 5.81 -4.90
N SER A 55 2.92 5.72 -5.83
CA SER A 55 2.85 4.76 -6.94
C SER A 55 2.87 3.30 -6.47
N LYS A 56 3.62 3.00 -5.41
CA LYS A 56 3.66 1.66 -4.82
C LYS A 56 2.44 1.35 -3.95
N GLY A 57 2.02 2.28 -3.11
CA GLY A 57 0.90 2.09 -2.20
C GLY A 57 0.95 0.74 -1.46
N LEU A 58 -0.17 0.05 -1.41
CA LEU A 58 -0.32 -1.25 -0.76
C LEU A 58 -0.12 -2.46 -1.69
N GLN A 59 0.52 -2.27 -2.85
CA GLN A 59 0.78 -3.35 -3.80
C GLN A 59 1.55 -4.50 -3.15
N LEU A 60 1.15 -5.74 -3.47
CA LEU A 60 1.80 -6.99 -3.04
C LEU A 60 1.81 -7.21 -1.52
N ARG A 61 1.02 -6.44 -0.78
CA ARG A 61 0.91 -6.58 0.67
C ARG A 61 -0.25 -7.48 1.05
N PRO A 62 -0.15 -8.20 2.19
CA PRO A 62 -1.30 -8.85 2.81
C PRO A 62 -2.30 -7.81 3.34
N ALA A 63 -3.48 -8.27 3.74
CA ALA A 63 -4.50 -7.43 4.35
C ALA A 63 -3.95 -6.55 5.48
N LEU A 64 -4.40 -5.30 5.51
CA LEU A 64 -4.07 -4.40 6.62
C LEU A 64 -4.70 -4.92 7.92
N PRO A 65 -3.97 -4.91 9.03
CA PRO A 65 -4.57 -5.18 10.34
C PRO A 65 -5.66 -4.15 10.70
N PRO A 66 -6.56 -4.46 11.64
CA PRO A 66 -7.51 -3.48 12.16
C PRO A 66 -6.83 -2.21 12.67
N LEU A 67 -7.47 -1.07 12.48
CA LEU A 67 -6.98 0.26 12.87
C LEU A 67 -5.60 0.60 12.28
N ARG A 68 -5.35 0.12 11.07
CA ARG A 68 -4.18 0.46 10.24
C ARG A 68 -4.64 0.99 8.90
N GLY A 69 -3.88 1.95 8.35
CA GLY A 69 -4.15 2.51 7.05
C GLY A 69 -2.91 3.10 6.40
N MET A 70 -3.07 3.53 5.15
CA MET A 70 -2.07 4.30 4.44
C MET A 70 -2.68 5.63 4.00
N TRP A 71 -2.03 6.73 4.37
CA TRP A 71 -2.40 8.09 4.01
C TRP A 71 -1.57 8.58 2.83
N PHE A 72 -2.25 9.11 1.83
CA PHE A 72 -1.66 9.69 0.61
C PHE A 72 -1.97 11.18 0.57
N PRO A 73 -1.12 12.06 1.10
CA PRO A 73 -1.33 13.50 1.10
C PRO A 73 -1.11 14.11 -0.29
N TYR A 74 -1.90 15.15 -0.60
CA TYR A 74 -1.74 15.98 -1.80
C TYR A 74 -1.62 17.45 -1.41
N SER A 75 -0.53 18.09 -1.83
CA SER A 75 -0.31 19.53 -1.66
C SER A 75 0.41 20.08 -2.91
N PRO A 76 -0.28 20.87 -3.76
CA PRO A 76 -1.68 21.28 -3.66
C PRO A 76 -2.67 20.12 -3.83
N PRO A 77 -3.97 20.34 -3.50
CA PRO A 77 -5.02 19.38 -3.79
C PRO A 77 -5.05 18.96 -5.25
N SER A 78 -5.44 17.72 -5.53
CA SER A 78 -5.45 17.19 -6.89
C SER A 78 -6.58 16.20 -7.15
N LEU A 79 -6.89 15.98 -8.43
CA LEU A 79 -7.79 14.91 -8.88
C LEU A 79 -7.13 13.55 -8.66
N ALA A 80 -7.40 12.93 -7.51
CA ALA A 80 -6.85 11.63 -7.18
C ALA A 80 -7.58 10.52 -7.95
N ARG A 81 -6.80 9.66 -8.60
CA ARG A 81 -7.28 8.44 -9.25
C ARG A 81 -6.47 7.26 -8.76
N PHE A 82 -7.15 6.31 -8.11
CA PHE A 82 -6.57 5.11 -7.54
C PHE A 82 -6.96 3.88 -8.32
N TRP A 83 -6.18 2.85 -8.22
CA TRP A 83 -6.43 1.54 -8.81
C TRP A 83 -5.96 0.43 -7.88
N MET A 84 -6.47 -0.76 -8.08
CA MET A 84 -6.10 -1.93 -7.28
C MET A 84 -5.05 -2.81 -7.99
N HIS A 85 -4.26 -2.23 -8.92
CA HIS A 85 -3.25 -3.00 -9.63
C HIS A 85 -2.24 -3.61 -8.67
N ARG A 86 -2.07 -4.95 -8.75
CA ARG A 86 -1.19 -5.73 -7.87
C ARG A 86 -1.50 -5.59 -6.37
N THR A 87 -2.68 -5.13 -6.01
CA THR A 87 -3.15 -5.07 -4.63
C THR A 87 -4.10 -6.25 -4.44
N PRO A 88 -3.66 -7.32 -3.71
CA PRO A 88 -4.39 -8.58 -3.65
C PRO A 88 -5.60 -8.53 -2.72
N GLU A 89 -5.61 -7.60 -1.77
CA GLU A 89 -6.66 -7.47 -0.77
C GLU A 89 -7.57 -6.30 -1.09
N PRO A 90 -8.91 -6.46 -0.94
CA PRO A 90 -9.84 -5.36 -1.14
C PRO A 90 -9.65 -4.27 -0.09
N LEU A 91 -9.89 -3.01 -0.46
CA LEU A 91 -9.70 -1.83 0.37
C LEU A 91 -10.94 -0.96 0.40
N ASP A 92 -11.08 -0.15 1.45
CA ASP A 92 -11.91 1.05 1.46
C ASP A 92 -11.00 2.26 1.20
N MET A 93 -11.34 3.05 0.17
CA MET A 93 -10.61 4.28 -0.19
C MET A 93 -11.46 5.48 0.21
N LEU A 94 -10.98 6.26 1.17
CA LEU A 94 -11.64 7.46 1.68
C LEU A 94 -10.97 8.70 1.09
N PHE A 95 -11.70 9.47 0.33
CA PHE A 95 -11.21 10.71 -0.29
C PHE A 95 -11.54 11.89 0.61
N VAL A 96 -10.51 12.69 0.92
CA VAL A 96 -10.59 13.76 1.93
C VAL A 96 -10.40 15.13 1.28
N ARG A 97 -11.25 16.08 1.62
CA ARG A 97 -11.14 17.50 1.22
C ARG A 97 -11.55 18.41 2.37
N GLY A 98 -10.75 19.42 2.66
CA GLY A 98 -11.06 20.39 3.72
C GLY A 98 -11.25 19.75 5.10
N GLY A 99 -10.52 18.68 5.41
CA GLY A 99 -10.66 17.97 6.68
C GLY A 99 -11.94 17.15 6.81
N GLN A 100 -12.59 16.77 5.70
CA GLN A 100 -13.77 15.91 5.71
C GLN A 100 -13.69 14.83 4.64
N VAL A 101 -14.29 13.68 4.90
CA VAL A 101 -14.50 12.65 3.88
C VAL A 101 -15.52 13.14 2.87
N VAL A 102 -15.15 13.25 1.59
CA VAL A 102 -16.03 13.70 0.50
C VAL A 102 -16.51 12.58 -0.40
N ALA A 103 -15.82 11.44 -0.41
CA ALA A 103 -16.25 10.22 -1.10
C ALA A 103 -15.63 8.99 -0.44
N ILE A 104 -16.29 7.86 -0.58
CA ILE A 104 -15.81 6.54 -0.15
C ILE A 104 -16.04 5.55 -1.29
N GLU A 105 -14.97 4.89 -1.73
CA GLU A 105 -15.03 3.71 -2.58
C GLU A 105 -14.79 2.50 -1.68
N ALA A 106 -15.88 1.87 -1.24
CA ALA A 106 -15.81 0.73 -0.34
C ALA A 106 -15.62 -0.59 -1.10
N HIS A 107 -14.95 -1.56 -0.46
CA HIS A 107 -14.75 -2.90 -0.99
C HIS A 107 -14.19 -2.91 -2.42
N THR A 108 -13.17 -2.09 -2.70
CA THR A 108 -12.56 -2.01 -4.01
C THR A 108 -12.03 -3.36 -4.46
N THR A 109 -12.25 -3.69 -5.75
CA THR A 109 -11.93 -5.02 -6.26
C THR A 109 -10.45 -5.15 -6.60
N PRO A 110 -9.74 -6.17 -6.07
CA PRO A 110 -8.38 -6.48 -6.47
C PRO A 110 -8.21 -6.63 -7.97
N CYS A 111 -7.08 -6.16 -8.52
CA CYS A 111 -6.80 -6.21 -9.95
C CYS A 111 -5.37 -6.68 -10.20
N LEU A 112 -5.22 -7.95 -10.58
CA LEU A 112 -3.91 -8.57 -10.80
C LEU A 112 -3.35 -8.31 -12.21
N ARG A 113 -4.21 -7.94 -13.18
CA ARG A 113 -3.85 -7.73 -14.59
C ARG A 113 -4.56 -6.49 -15.14
N LEU A 114 -3.83 -5.71 -15.92
CA LEU A 114 -4.37 -4.54 -16.63
C LEU A 114 -5.32 -4.96 -17.76
N PRO A 115 -6.35 -4.12 -18.06
CA PRO A 115 -6.65 -2.82 -17.46
C PRO A 115 -7.36 -2.95 -16.11
N CYS A 116 -7.06 -2.06 -15.15
CA CYS A 116 -7.73 -1.99 -13.87
C CYS A 116 -8.75 -0.84 -13.84
N ARG A 117 -9.83 -1.05 -13.07
CA ARG A 117 -10.78 0.03 -12.77
C ARG A 117 -10.06 1.15 -12.01
N SER A 118 -10.43 2.39 -12.32
CA SER A 118 -10.02 3.59 -11.58
C SER A 118 -11.11 4.01 -10.59
N TYR A 119 -10.69 4.40 -9.40
CA TYR A 119 -11.53 4.85 -8.28
C TYR A 119 -11.21 6.30 -7.96
N GLY A 120 -12.21 7.07 -7.57
CA GLY A 120 -12.05 8.45 -7.11
C GLY A 120 -13.16 9.37 -7.59
N PRO A 121 -13.43 10.45 -6.84
CA PRO A 121 -14.44 11.45 -7.15
C PRO A 121 -13.99 12.38 -8.30
N ASP A 122 -14.96 13.05 -8.94
CA ASP A 122 -14.70 14.06 -9.97
C ASP A 122 -14.41 15.46 -9.37
N GLN A 123 -13.73 15.49 -8.24
CA GLN A 123 -13.28 16.70 -7.57
C GLN A 123 -11.88 16.51 -7.00
N GLU A 124 -11.16 17.61 -6.80
CA GLU A 124 -9.86 17.60 -6.14
C GLU A 124 -9.99 17.23 -4.66
N VAL A 125 -8.99 16.53 -4.14
CA VAL A 125 -8.88 16.11 -2.74
C VAL A 125 -7.54 16.51 -2.14
N ASP A 126 -7.50 16.66 -0.81
CA ASP A 126 -6.28 16.95 -0.05
C ASP A 126 -5.48 15.67 0.24
N GLY A 127 -6.15 14.54 0.10
CA GLY A 127 -5.52 13.23 0.26
C GLY A 127 -6.51 12.08 0.20
N VAL A 128 -5.96 10.88 0.23
CA VAL A 128 -6.73 9.63 0.24
C VAL A 128 -6.23 8.75 1.38
N LEU A 129 -7.17 8.13 2.10
CA LEU A 129 -6.88 7.16 3.13
C LEU A 129 -7.35 5.78 2.67
N GLU A 130 -6.43 4.83 2.60
CA GLU A 130 -6.73 3.42 2.35
C GLU A 130 -6.80 2.64 3.66
N LEU A 131 -7.89 1.91 3.85
CA LEU A 131 -8.15 0.99 4.95
C LEU A 131 -8.43 -0.41 4.40
N ALA A 132 -8.37 -1.44 5.24
CA ALA A 132 -8.91 -2.74 4.85
C ALA A 132 -10.40 -2.63 4.56
N ALA A 133 -10.91 -3.40 3.58
CA ALA A 133 -12.31 -3.38 3.19
C ALA A 133 -13.25 -3.63 4.37
N GLY A 134 -14.34 -2.85 4.44
CA GLY A 134 -15.34 -2.89 5.52
C GLY A 134 -14.92 -2.14 6.78
N GLN A 135 -13.68 -1.65 6.89
CA GLN A 135 -13.27 -0.90 8.07
C GLN A 135 -13.94 0.48 8.18
N ALA A 136 -14.21 1.14 7.07
CA ALA A 136 -14.92 2.41 7.10
C ALA A 136 -16.30 2.25 7.77
N GLU A 137 -17.08 1.27 7.34
CA GLU A 137 -18.39 0.95 7.92
C GLU A 137 -18.28 0.54 9.40
N ALA A 138 -17.38 -0.40 9.72
CA ALA A 138 -17.18 -0.89 11.10
C ALA A 138 -16.74 0.22 12.08
N LEU A 139 -16.12 1.28 11.58
CA LEU A 139 -15.67 2.43 12.36
C LEU A 139 -16.71 3.56 12.38
N GLY A 140 -17.82 3.43 11.65
CA GLY A 140 -18.84 4.47 11.52
C GLY A 140 -18.40 5.67 10.70
N ILE A 141 -17.43 5.48 9.80
CA ILE A 141 -16.92 6.54 8.92
C ILE A 141 -17.83 6.65 7.70
N ALA A 142 -18.32 7.85 7.44
CA ALA A 142 -19.21 8.15 6.31
C ALA A 142 -18.75 9.42 5.58
N VAL A 143 -19.34 9.70 4.44
CA VAL A 143 -19.18 11.02 3.78
C VAL A 143 -19.65 12.11 4.74
N GLY A 144 -18.84 13.16 4.90
CA GLY A 144 -19.02 14.22 5.89
C GLY A 144 -18.30 13.97 7.23
N SER A 145 -17.77 12.76 7.48
CA SER A 145 -16.98 12.50 8.70
C SER A 145 -15.76 13.42 8.76
N PRO A 146 -15.50 14.06 9.93
CA PRO A 146 -14.31 14.89 10.11
C PRO A 146 -13.04 14.05 10.12
N VAL A 147 -12.01 14.54 9.45
CA VAL A 147 -10.70 13.86 9.34
C VAL A 147 -9.62 14.78 9.88
N GLY A 148 -8.93 14.35 10.92
CA GLY A 148 -7.76 15.01 11.48
C GLY A 148 -6.56 14.08 11.44
N ILE A 149 -5.68 14.24 10.45
CA ILE A 149 -4.45 13.45 10.37
C ILE A 149 -3.36 14.18 11.17
N GLU A 150 -2.92 13.57 12.24
CA GLU A 150 -1.92 14.14 13.14
C GLU A 150 -0.63 13.33 13.09
N PRO A 151 0.56 13.99 13.12
CA PRO A 151 1.81 13.27 13.22
C PRO A 151 1.90 12.52 14.56
N VAL A 152 2.41 11.29 14.53
CA VAL A 152 2.75 10.54 15.74
C VAL A 152 4.24 10.76 16.01
N THR A 153 4.54 11.41 17.14
CA THR A 153 5.90 11.44 17.64
C THR A 153 6.23 10.04 18.18
N ILE A 154 7.01 9.27 17.44
CA ILE A 154 7.56 8.03 17.97
C ILE A 154 8.59 8.45 19.03
N THR A 155 8.16 8.57 20.27
CA THR A 155 9.10 8.53 21.38
C THR A 155 9.79 7.18 21.30
N PRO A 156 11.13 7.08 21.15
CA PRO A 156 11.81 5.80 21.12
C PRO A 156 11.39 5.02 22.35
N GLY A 157 10.53 4.03 22.17
CA GLY A 157 9.98 3.25 23.26
C GLY A 157 11.11 2.61 24.02
N ARG A 158 11.09 2.74 25.35
CA ARG A 158 11.90 1.90 26.24
C ARG A 158 11.85 0.47 25.67
N PRO A 159 13.01 -0.16 25.41
CA PRO A 159 13.03 -1.53 24.94
C PRO A 159 12.19 -2.40 25.88
N PRO A 160 11.44 -3.40 25.36
CA PRO A 160 10.64 -4.28 26.21
C PRO A 160 11.53 -4.83 27.32
N ALA A 161 11.01 -4.82 28.56
CA ALA A 161 11.71 -5.35 29.70
C ALA A 161 12.21 -6.76 29.36
N ARG A 162 13.51 -7.00 29.58
CA ARG A 162 14.10 -8.33 29.39
C ARG A 162 13.25 -9.34 30.18
N PRO A 163 12.82 -10.45 29.58
CA PRO A 163 12.11 -11.49 30.31
C PRO A 163 12.96 -11.93 31.51
N PRO A 164 12.34 -12.25 32.66
CA PRO A 164 13.09 -12.72 33.81
C PRO A 164 13.93 -13.93 33.42
N SER A 165 15.21 -13.91 33.80
CA SER A 165 16.14 -15.02 33.59
C SER A 165 15.54 -16.28 34.25
N ALA A 166 15.55 -17.38 33.49
CA ALA A 166 15.16 -18.68 34.02
C ALA A 166 16.03 -19.01 35.24
N PRO A 167 15.44 -19.63 36.31
CA PRO A 167 16.21 -20.08 37.44
C PRO A 167 17.31 -21.06 36.97
N ALA A 168 18.48 -20.98 37.60
CA ALA A 168 19.58 -21.90 37.33
C ALA A 168 19.16 -23.32 37.72
N PRO A 169 19.54 -24.34 36.98
CA PRO A 169 19.32 -25.72 37.37
C PRO A 169 20.16 -26.03 38.62
N ASP A 170 19.55 -26.69 39.62
CA ASP A 170 20.20 -27.26 40.80
C ASP A 170 21.17 -28.40 40.42
#